data_8d1ca4f2f45a1698eb0c3d3f11cbfd8d
#
_entry.id   8d1ca4f2f45a1698eb0c3d3f11cbfd8d
#
_cell.length_a   1.000
_cell.length_b   1.000
_cell.length_c   1.000
_cell.angle_alpha   90.00
_cell.angle_beta   90.00
_cell.angle_gamma   90.00
#
_symmetry.space_group_name_H-M   'P 1'
#
loop_
_entity.id
_entity.type
_entity.pdbx_description
1 polymer ?
#
loop_
_entity_poly.entity_id
_entity_poly.type
_entity_poly.pdbx_seq_one_letter_code
_entity_poly.pdbx_strand_id
1 'polypeptide(L)'
;NVEQFVEVVSSEINNLKPKLTIIHSTISPETTKKIIELVPEEHMVVHSPIRGIHPELYSGIKTFVKYIGADNLKSEKLAEEHLKSLGINVKILSSSLTTELGKLLDTTYYGLVIAWHGEMKKLCDKYKVNFEEISTDFNKTYNEGYKKLGKENVIRPVLFPPENNKIGGHCIITNAKLLSKYFDSEALDLIFKYS
;
A
#
# COMPACT_ATOMS: atom_id res chain seq x y z
N ASN A 1 13.38 12.58 3.30
CA ASN A 1 12.61 13.63 3.94
C ASN A 1 11.49 14.07 2.99
N VAL A 2 10.28 14.29 3.52
CA VAL A 2 9.10 14.69 2.71
C VAL A 2 9.33 16.05 2.06
N GLU A 3 9.84 17.00 2.81
CA GLU A 3 10.11 18.35 2.33
C GLU A 3 11.08 18.35 1.15
N GLN A 4 12.18 17.61 1.25
CA GLN A 4 13.12 17.45 0.14
C GLN A 4 12.48 16.80 -1.08
N PHE A 5 11.61 15.80 -0.89
CA PHE A 5 10.88 15.18 -2.01
C PHE A 5 9.95 16.19 -2.69
N VAL A 6 9.20 16.96 -1.91
CA VAL A 6 8.31 18.03 -2.41
C VAL A 6 9.10 19.07 -3.19
N GLU A 7 10.22 19.54 -2.64
CA GLU A 7 11.09 20.54 -3.29
C GLU A 7 11.65 20.04 -4.63
N VAL A 8 12.22 18.83 -4.64
CA VAL A 8 12.79 18.24 -5.86
C VAL A 8 11.73 18.05 -6.93
N VAL A 9 10.58 17.44 -6.60
CA VAL A 9 9.52 17.18 -7.58
C VAL A 9 8.92 18.47 -8.11
N SER A 10 8.67 19.47 -7.23
CA SER A 10 8.14 20.76 -7.67
C SER A 10 9.12 21.52 -8.55
N SER A 11 10.41 21.48 -8.23
CA SER A 11 11.47 22.07 -9.06
C SER A 11 11.52 21.43 -10.46
N GLU A 12 11.47 20.10 -10.53
CA GLU A 12 11.48 19.40 -11.82
C GLU A 12 10.22 19.69 -12.65
N ILE A 13 9.05 19.78 -12.02
CA ILE A 13 7.81 20.18 -12.72
C ILE A 13 7.95 21.60 -13.28
N ASN A 14 8.45 22.53 -12.50
CA ASN A 14 8.65 23.92 -12.93
C ASN A 14 9.66 24.05 -14.08
N ASN A 15 10.71 23.23 -14.08
CA ASN A 15 11.74 23.21 -15.10
C ASN A 15 11.25 22.55 -16.41
N LEU A 16 10.65 21.36 -16.29
CA LEU A 16 10.26 20.52 -17.45
C LEU A 16 8.89 20.89 -18.03
N LYS A 17 8.04 21.52 -17.23
CA LYS A 17 6.68 21.93 -17.56
C LYS A 17 5.85 20.79 -18.21
N PRO A 18 5.79 19.60 -17.61
CA PRO A 18 5.01 18.49 -18.15
C PRO A 18 3.53 18.79 -18.07
N LYS A 19 2.74 18.28 -19.02
CA LYS A 19 1.28 18.36 -18.94
C LYS A 19 0.70 17.55 -17.79
N LEU A 20 1.35 16.44 -17.45
CA LEU A 20 0.92 15.50 -16.42
C LEU A 20 2.15 14.97 -15.68
N THR A 21 2.08 15.03 -14.34
CA THR A 21 3.00 14.35 -13.44
C THR A 21 2.24 13.29 -12.67
N ILE A 22 2.68 12.04 -12.74
CA ILE A 22 2.11 10.93 -11.98
C ILE A 22 3.13 10.48 -10.93
N ILE A 23 2.79 10.65 -9.66
CA ILE A 23 3.65 10.21 -8.55
C ILE A 23 3.34 8.74 -8.27
N HIS A 24 4.30 7.87 -8.53
CA HIS A 24 4.17 6.42 -8.33
C HIS A 24 4.75 5.94 -7.01
N SER A 25 5.57 6.74 -6.36
CA SER A 25 6.20 6.41 -5.08
C SER A 25 5.19 6.35 -3.95
N THR A 26 5.47 5.52 -2.93
CA THR A 26 4.79 5.63 -1.65
C THR A 26 5.27 6.90 -0.94
N ILE A 27 4.35 7.76 -0.61
CA ILE A 27 4.62 9.07 -0.01
C ILE A 27 3.76 9.28 1.23
N SER A 28 4.14 10.27 2.03
CA SER A 28 3.39 10.66 3.23
C SER A 28 2.05 11.31 2.88
N PRO A 29 1.08 11.28 3.79
CA PRO A 29 -0.18 11.99 3.61
C PRO A 29 0.03 13.47 3.26
N GLU A 30 -0.81 14.01 2.37
CA GLU A 30 -0.81 15.39 1.89
C GLU A 30 0.42 15.82 1.06
N THR A 31 1.32 14.89 0.70
CA THR A 31 2.51 15.22 -0.10
C THR A 31 2.15 15.72 -1.50
N THR A 32 1.18 15.09 -2.17
CA THR A 32 0.74 15.51 -3.50
C THR A 32 0.15 16.91 -3.48
N LYS A 33 -0.66 17.22 -2.45
CA LYS A 33 -1.24 18.55 -2.26
C LYS A 33 -0.16 19.62 -2.10
N LYS A 34 0.87 19.36 -1.29
CA LYS A 34 2.01 20.28 -1.12
C LYS A 34 2.76 20.54 -2.44
N ILE A 35 2.89 19.54 -3.29
CA ILE A 35 3.49 19.71 -4.62
C ILE A 35 2.60 20.59 -5.50
N ILE A 36 1.28 20.34 -5.51
CA ILE A 36 0.31 21.13 -6.30
C ILE A 36 0.37 22.63 -5.90
N GLU A 37 0.53 22.93 -4.62
CA GLU A 37 0.62 24.32 -4.11
C GLU A 37 1.89 25.06 -4.55
N LEU A 38 2.94 24.35 -5.00
CA LEU A 38 4.24 24.89 -5.41
C LEU A 38 4.46 24.94 -6.92
N VAL A 39 3.48 24.46 -7.70
CA VAL A 39 3.57 24.44 -9.17
C VAL A 39 2.45 25.25 -9.79
N PRO A 40 2.62 25.80 -11.02
CA PRO A 40 1.57 26.53 -11.71
C PRO A 40 0.31 25.67 -11.92
N GLU A 41 -0.86 26.32 -11.87
CA GLU A 41 -2.18 25.65 -11.94
C GLU A 41 -2.41 24.86 -13.24
N GLU A 42 -1.72 25.19 -14.31
CA GLU A 42 -1.77 24.46 -15.57
C GLU A 42 -1.10 23.08 -15.53
N HIS A 43 -0.26 22.79 -14.53
CA HIS A 43 0.41 21.48 -14.38
C HIS A 43 -0.47 20.51 -13.60
N MET A 44 -0.80 19.39 -14.27
CA MET A 44 -1.62 18.35 -13.69
C MET A 44 -0.74 17.40 -12.86
N VAL A 45 -1.04 17.26 -11.58
CA VAL A 45 -0.32 16.35 -10.67
C VAL A 45 -1.32 15.38 -10.04
N VAL A 46 -0.98 14.09 -10.06
CA VAL A 46 -1.78 13.03 -9.45
C VAL A 46 -0.89 12.04 -8.69
N HIS A 47 -1.46 11.39 -7.69
CA HIS A 47 -0.83 10.26 -7.03
C HIS A 47 -1.44 8.94 -7.52
N SER A 48 -0.59 8.02 -7.94
CA SER A 48 -1.00 6.71 -8.43
C SER A 48 0.03 5.66 -8.03
N PRO A 49 -0.02 5.14 -6.78
CA PRO A 49 1.03 4.29 -6.24
C PRO A 49 1.14 2.96 -7.00
N ILE A 50 2.36 2.44 -7.05
CA ILE A 50 2.60 1.11 -7.63
C ILE A 50 2.05 0.05 -6.68
N ARG A 51 1.35 -0.93 -7.27
CA ARG A 51 0.93 -2.18 -6.64
C ARG A 51 1.60 -3.33 -7.37
N GLY A 52 2.18 -4.24 -6.64
CA GLY A 52 2.91 -5.39 -7.23
C GLY A 52 3.92 -5.97 -6.24
N ILE A 53 4.57 -7.05 -6.65
CA ILE A 53 5.55 -7.78 -5.85
C ILE A 53 6.89 -7.73 -6.60
N HIS A 54 7.97 -7.40 -5.90
CA HIS A 54 9.32 -7.53 -6.45
C HIS A 54 9.72 -9.00 -6.59
N PRO A 55 10.41 -9.39 -7.69
CA PRO A 55 10.89 -8.56 -8.81
C PRO A 55 9.85 -8.35 -9.94
N GLU A 56 8.64 -8.88 -9.84
CA GLU A 56 7.65 -8.94 -10.92
C GLU A 56 6.78 -7.68 -11.02
N LEU A 57 7.37 -6.49 -10.84
CA LEU A 57 6.62 -5.22 -10.87
C LEU A 57 5.90 -4.97 -12.19
N TYR A 58 6.48 -5.33 -13.32
CA TYR A 58 5.86 -5.13 -14.63
C TYR A 58 4.55 -5.92 -14.76
N SER A 59 4.56 -7.20 -14.40
CA SER A 59 3.37 -8.04 -14.36
C SER A 59 2.35 -7.52 -13.35
N GLY A 60 2.82 -7.07 -12.19
CA GLY A 60 1.99 -6.47 -11.15
C GLY A 60 1.25 -5.22 -11.63
N ILE A 61 1.93 -4.29 -12.31
CA ILE A 61 1.32 -3.06 -12.85
C ILE A 61 0.20 -3.39 -13.85
N LYS A 62 0.36 -4.45 -14.63
CA LYS A 62 -0.66 -4.88 -15.62
C LYS A 62 -1.81 -5.69 -15.00
N THR A 63 -1.55 -6.40 -13.93
CA THR A 63 -2.53 -7.31 -13.29
C THR A 63 -3.39 -6.58 -12.26
N PHE A 64 -2.77 -5.75 -11.41
CA PHE A 64 -3.51 -5.06 -10.35
C PHE A 64 -4.18 -3.78 -10.89
N VAL A 65 -5.40 -3.54 -10.42
CA VAL A 65 -6.07 -2.25 -10.65
C VAL A 65 -5.16 -1.13 -10.14
N LYS A 66 -4.85 -0.16 -10.99
CA LYS A 66 -4.08 1.00 -10.63
C LYS A 66 -4.99 2.12 -10.16
N TYR A 67 -4.82 2.53 -8.93
CA TYR A 67 -5.60 3.62 -8.35
C TYR A 67 -5.04 4.97 -8.77
N ILE A 68 -5.92 5.91 -9.10
CA ILE A 68 -5.60 7.30 -9.38
C ILE A 68 -6.26 8.17 -8.33
N GLY A 69 -5.48 8.95 -7.61
CA GLY A 69 -5.94 10.00 -6.71
C GLY A 69 -5.57 11.35 -7.28
N ALA A 70 -6.59 12.17 -7.54
CA ALA A 70 -6.44 13.52 -8.06
C ALA A 70 -7.32 14.49 -7.26
N ASP A 71 -6.90 15.74 -7.18
CA ASP A 71 -7.61 16.78 -6.43
C ASP A 71 -8.43 17.71 -7.33
N ASN A 72 -8.45 17.44 -8.64
CA ASN A 72 -9.34 18.08 -9.62
C ASN A 72 -9.66 17.17 -10.80
N LEU A 73 -10.82 17.40 -11.43
CA LEU A 73 -11.33 16.60 -12.54
C LEU A 73 -10.44 16.60 -13.80
N LYS A 74 -9.69 17.67 -14.04
CA LYS A 74 -8.84 17.79 -15.22
C LYS A 74 -7.63 16.87 -15.11
N SER A 75 -6.98 16.87 -13.94
CA SER A 75 -5.87 15.96 -13.61
C SER A 75 -6.31 14.50 -13.63
N GLU A 76 -7.49 14.22 -13.07
CA GLU A 76 -8.10 12.90 -13.02
C GLU A 76 -8.27 12.31 -14.44
N LYS A 77 -8.99 13.05 -15.32
CA LYS A 77 -9.25 12.60 -16.69
C LYS A 77 -7.98 12.38 -17.49
N LEU A 78 -7.03 13.31 -17.41
CA LEU A 78 -5.78 13.21 -18.13
C LEU A 78 -4.95 11.99 -17.69
N ALA A 79 -4.89 11.73 -16.39
CA ALA A 79 -4.19 10.57 -15.84
C ALA A 79 -4.90 9.25 -16.21
N GLU A 80 -6.24 9.23 -16.17
CA GLU A 80 -7.04 8.09 -16.58
C GLU A 80 -6.82 7.73 -18.04
N GLU A 81 -6.94 8.70 -18.93
CA GLU A 81 -6.72 8.53 -20.38
C GLU A 81 -5.31 8.01 -20.65
N HIS A 82 -4.30 8.63 -20.03
CA HIS A 82 -2.90 8.21 -20.20
C HIS A 82 -2.68 6.76 -19.76
N LEU A 83 -3.08 6.38 -18.55
CA LEU A 83 -2.86 5.02 -18.06
C LEU A 83 -3.67 3.97 -18.82
N LYS A 84 -4.91 4.28 -19.23
CA LYS A 84 -5.73 3.41 -20.08
C LYS A 84 -5.11 3.21 -21.47
N SER A 85 -4.49 4.23 -22.05
CA SER A 85 -3.79 4.11 -23.34
C SER A 85 -2.62 3.14 -23.30
N LEU A 86 -2.05 2.89 -22.12
CA LEU A 86 -1.00 1.89 -21.85
C LEU A 86 -1.56 0.49 -21.57
N GLY A 87 -2.88 0.29 -21.67
CA GLY A 87 -3.55 -0.98 -21.37
C GLY A 87 -3.61 -1.31 -19.86
N ILE A 88 -3.52 -0.28 -19.00
CA ILE A 88 -3.57 -0.45 -17.55
C ILE A 88 -5.02 -0.31 -17.08
N ASN A 89 -5.50 -1.27 -16.29
CA ASN A 89 -6.80 -1.17 -15.64
C ASN A 89 -6.72 -0.17 -14.47
N VAL A 90 -7.54 0.88 -14.52
CA VAL A 90 -7.51 1.97 -13.54
C VAL A 90 -8.83 2.13 -12.79
N LYS A 91 -8.75 2.65 -11.57
CA LYS A 91 -9.90 3.07 -10.77
C LYS A 91 -9.59 4.43 -10.13
N ILE A 92 -10.50 5.36 -10.34
CA ILE A 92 -10.43 6.70 -9.72
C ILE A 92 -10.86 6.60 -8.26
N LEU A 93 -10.11 7.24 -7.37
CA LEU A 93 -10.45 7.45 -5.97
C LEU A 93 -10.68 8.95 -5.71
N SER A 94 -11.29 9.28 -4.60
CA SER A 94 -11.83 10.61 -4.31
C SER A 94 -10.78 11.74 -4.21
N SER A 95 -9.53 11.43 -3.95
CA SER A 95 -8.44 12.42 -3.83
C SER A 95 -7.05 11.78 -3.87
N SER A 96 -6.01 12.60 -4.02
CA SER A 96 -4.62 12.17 -3.85
C SER A 96 -4.36 11.63 -2.44
N LEU A 97 -4.90 12.28 -1.42
CA LEU A 97 -4.80 11.82 -0.03
C LEU A 97 -5.37 10.41 0.17
N THR A 98 -6.48 10.08 -0.52
CA THR A 98 -7.06 8.73 -0.44
C THR A 98 -6.09 7.66 -0.96
N THR A 99 -5.37 7.93 -2.02
CA THR A 99 -4.38 6.98 -2.57
C THR A 99 -3.10 6.93 -1.74
N GLU A 100 -2.67 8.04 -1.14
CA GLU A 100 -1.52 8.12 -0.23
C GLU A 100 -1.76 7.26 1.02
N LEU A 101 -2.87 7.53 1.71
CA LEU A 101 -3.26 6.75 2.90
C LEU A 101 -3.56 5.29 2.55
N GLY A 102 -4.30 5.04 1.46
CA GLY A 102 -4.62 3.69 1.02
C GLY A 102 -3.38 2.84 0.79
N LYS A 103 -2.33 3.39 0.18
CA LYS A 103 -1.06 2.68 -0.02
C LYS A 103 -0.35 2.34 1.28
N LEU A 104 -0.31 3.26 2.23
CA LEU A 104 0.32 3.05 3.53
C LEU A 104 -0.45 2.03 4.37
N LEU A 105 -1.77 2.19 4.47
CA LEU A 105 -2.65 1.33 5.27
C LEU A 105 -2.73 -0.10 4.73
N ASP A 106 -2.83 -0.28 3.41
CA ASP A 106 -2.84 -1.62 2.78
C ASP A 106 -1.55 -2.39 3.09
N THR A 107 -0.40 -1.71 3.00
CA THR A 107 0.90 -2.34 3.28
C THR A 107 1.08 -2.64 4.77
N THR A 108 0.66 -1.75 5.66
CA THR A 108 0.75 -1.96 7.11
C THR A 108 -0.26 -2.99 7.60
N TYR A 109 -1.46 -3.06 7.02
CA TYR A 109 -2.40 -4.15 7.29
C TYR A 109 -1.75 -5.52 7.04
N TYR A 110 -1.11 -5.69 5.89
CA TYR A 110 -0.41 -6.94 5.57
C TYR A 110 0.72 -7.24 6.56
N GLY A 111 1.48 -6.20 6.95
CA GLY A 111 2.52 -6.29 7.97
C GLY A 111 1.99 -6.72 9.34
N LEU A 112 0.84 -6.16 9.74
CA LEU A 112 0.17 -6.54 10.99
C LEU A 112 -0.25 -8.00 10.99
N VAL A 113 -0.80 -8.49 9.87
CA VAL A 113 -1.20 -9.90 9.75
C VAL A 113 0.02 -10.82 9.85
N ILE A 114 1.15 -10.49 9.23
CA ILE A 114 2.40 -11.26 9.37
C ILE A 114 2.88 -11.26 10.83
N ALA A 115 2.91 -10.09 11.48
CA ALA A 115 3.33 -9.96 12.88
C ALA A 115 2.43 -10.78 13.82
N TRP A 116 1.10 -10.77 13.57
CA TRP A 116 0.15 -11.57 14.32
C TRP A 116 0.42 -13.08 14.17
N HIS A 117 0.77 -13.56 12.97
CA HIS A 117 1.16 -14.96 12.77
C HIS A 117 2.44 -15.30 13.53
N GLY A 118 3.34 -14.34 13.74
CA GLY A 118 4.48 -14.49 14.63
C GLY A 118 4.09 -14.65 16.10
N GLU A 119 3.12 -13.87 16.60
CA GLU A 119 2.60 -14.04 17.98
C GLU A 119 1.88 -15.37 18.14
N MET A 120 1.08 -15.80 17.16
CA MET A 120 0.44 -17.11 17.16
C MET A 120 1.47 -18.25 17.23
N LYS A 121 2.57 -18.15 16.47
CA LYS A 121 3.66 -19.13 16.53
C LYS A 121 4.29 -19.24 17.92
N LYS A 122 4.55 -18.11 18.58
CA LYS A 122 5.06 -18.10 19.96
C LYS A 122 4.13 -18.81 20.93
N LEU A 123 2.81 -18.62 20.77
CA LEU A 123 1.82 -19.30 21.57
C LEU A 123 1.81 -20.81 21.31
N CYS A 124 1.86 -21.22 20.05
CA CYS A 124 1.97 -22.63 19.66
C CYS A 124 3.21 -23.28 20.27
N ASP A 125 4.36 -22.62 20.23
CA ASP A 125 5.61 -23.10 20.82
C ASP A 125 5.51 -23.28 22.33
N LYS A 126 4.89 -22.32 23.03
CA LYS A 126 4.65 -22.38 24.48
C LYS A 126 3.83 -23.60 24.86
N TYR A 127 2.79 -23.93 24.09
CA TYR A 127 1.92 -25.06 24.36
C TYR A 127 2.34 -26.34 23.61
N LYS A 128 3.44 -26.32 22.87
CA LYS A 128 3.98 -27.45 22.10
C LYS A 128 2.98 -28.05 21.11
N VAL A 129 2.21 -27.20 20.42
CA VAL A 129 1.25 -27.57 19.40
C VAL A 129 1.73 -27.15 18.01
N ASN A 130 1.24 -27.82 16.97
CA ASN A 130 1.63 -27.53 15.60
C ASN A 130 0.95 -26.25 15.11
N PHE A 131 1.74 -25.29 14.65
CA PHE A 131 1.24 -24.04 14.08
C PHE A 131 0.36 -24.25 12.83
N GLU A 132 0.74 -25.18 11.96
CA GLU A 132 -0.02 -25.44 10.73
C GLU A 132 -1.43 -25.94 11.03
N GLU A 133 -1.58 -26.85 11.99
CA GLU A 133 -2.88 -27.34 12.45
C GLU A 133 -3.72 -26.22 13.05
N ILE A 134 -3.13 -25.39 13.92
CA ILE A 134 -3.83 -24.33 14.66
C ILE A 134 -4.21 -23.15 13.78
N SER A 135 -3.36 -22.74 12.84
CA SER A 135 -3.56 -21.53 12.02
C SER A 135 -3.93 -21.86 10.59
N THR A 136 -3.08 -22.61 9.89
CA THR A 136 -3.23 -22.84 8.46
C THR A 136 -4.48 -23.64 8.15
N ASP A 137 -4.70 -24.78 8.82
CA ASP A 137 -5.84 -25.67 8.56
C ASP A 137 -7.15 -25.04 9.01
N PHE A 138 -7.16 -24.39 10.20
CA PHE A 138 -8.35 -23.65 10.64
C PHE A 138 -8.73 -22.57 9.64
N ASN A 139 -7.79 -21.73 9.20
CA ASN A 139 -8.10 -20.65 8.27
C ASN A 139 -8.51 -21.16 6.88
N LYS A 140 -7.85 -22.18 6.35
CA LYS A 140 -8.23 -22.81 5.07
C LYS A 140 -9.65 -23.35 5.12
N THR A 141 -9.97 -24.15 6.14
CA THR A 141 -11.31 -24.77 6.26
C THR A 141 -12.41 -23.75 6.53
N TYR A 142 -12.13 -22.67 7.32
CA TYR A 142 -13.04 -21.55 7.44
C TYR A 142 -13.30 -20.86 6.10
N ASN A 143 -12.25 -20.59 5.32
CA ASN A 143 -12.37 -19.94 4.01
C ASN A 143 -13.18 -20.79 3.03
N GLU A 144 -12.99 -22.10 3.02
CA GLU A 144 -13.79 -23.05 2.22
C GLU A 144 -15.27 -23.03 2.65
N GLY A 145 -15.53 -23.03 3.96
CA GLY A 145 -16.88 -22.93 4.51
C GLY A 145 -17.57 -21.60 4.13
N TYR A 146 -16.89 -20.47 4.29
CA TYR A 146 -17.42 -19.16 3.92
C TYR A 146 -17.66 -19.03 2.42
N LYS A 147 -16.78 -19.60 1.58
CA LYS A 147 -16.99 -19.65 0.13
C LYS A 147 -18.28 -20.41 -0.22
N LYS A 148 -18.52 -21.58 0.39
CA LYS A 148 -19.76 -22.37 0.20
C LYS A 148 -21.01 -21.61 0.65
N LEU A 149 -20.89 -20.71 1.64
CA LEU A 149 -21.97 -19.88 2.14
C LEU A 149 -22.14 -18.55 1.38
N GLY A 150 -21.34 -18.29 0.34
CA GLY A 150 -21.35 -17.02 -0.40
C GLY A 150 -20.85 -15.82 0.41
N LYS A 151 -20.04 -16.03 1.45
CA LYS A 151 -19.52 -14.99 2.37
C LYS A 151 -18.03 -14.77 2.18
N GLU A 152 -17.60 -14.52 0.97
CA GLU A 152 -16.16 -14.32 0.64
C GLU A 152 -15.55 -13.06 1.27
N ASN A 153 -16.37 -12.12 1.73
CA ASN A 153 -15.93 -10.91 2.42
C ASN A 153 -15.32 -11.14 3.82
N VAL A 154 -15.46 -12.36 4.39
CA VAL A 154 -14.91 -12.71 5.70
C VAL A 154 -13.75 -13.70 5.64
N ILE A 155 -13.12 -13.85 4.47
CA ILE A 155 -11.97 -14.72 4.26
C ILE A 155 -10.78 -14.24 5.11
N ARG A 156 -10.10 -15.19 5.74
CA ARG A 156 -8.90 -14.96 6.54
C ARG A 156 -7.63 -15.14 5.70
N PRO A 157 -6.62 -14.29 5.87
CA PRO A 157 -5.29 -14.53 5.30
C PRO A 157 -4.72 -15.87 5.82
N VAL A 158 -4.15 -16.66 4.93
CA VAL A 158 -3.42 -17.89 5.26
C VAL A 158 -1.94 -17.61 5.05
N LEU A 159 -1.26 -17.24 6.12
CA LEU A 159 0.15 -16.87 6.09
C LEU A 159 0.97 -17.78 7.01
N PHE A 160 2.27 -17.78 6.79
CA PHE A 160 3.24 -18.40 7.69
C PHE A 160 3.81 -17.36 8.66
N PRO A 161 4.30 -17.79 9.83
CA PRO A 161 5.00 -16.88 10.73
C PRO A 161 6.26 -16.33 10.06
N PRO A 162 6.67 -15.09 10.41
CA PRO A 162 7.85 -14.50 9.82
C PRO A 162 9.12 -15.29 10.17
N GLU A 163 9.95 -15.55 9.17
CA GLU A 163 11.23 -16.26 9.35
C GLU A 163 12.13 -15.50 10.34
N ASN A 164 12.76 -16.23 11.25
CA ASN A 164 13.62 -15.64 12.28
C ASN A 164 12.95 -14.51 13.09
N ASN A 165 11.63 -14.53 13.23
CA ASN A 165 10.84 -13.48 13.88
C ASN A 165 11.02 -12.09 13.23
N LYS A 166 11.32 -12.01 11.92
CA LYS A 166 11.48 -10.75 11.19
C LYS A 166 10.58 -10.70 9.98
N ILE A 167 9.86 -9.59 9.83
CA ILE A 167 9.10 -9.31 8.61
C ILE A 167 10.09 -9.06 7.49
N GLY A 168 10.07 -9.94 6.48
CA GLY A 168 10.90 -9.82 5.29
C GLY A 168 10.44 -8.69 4.37
N GLY A 169 11.37 -8.24 3.49
CA GLY A 169 11.11 -7.16 2.56
C GLY A 169 11.15 -5.77 3.22
N HIS A 170 11.58 -4.76 2.46
CA HIS A 170 11.77 -3.44 3.06
C HIS A 170 10.50 -2.57 3.01
N CYS A 171 9.51 -2.91 2.16
CA CYS A 171 8.34 -2.06 1.96
C CYS A 171 7.45 -1.93 3.20
N ILE A 172 7.21 -3.04 3.92
CA ILE A 172 6.31 -3.05 5.08
C ILE A 172 6.87 -2.16 6.19
N ILE A 173 8.11 -2.40 6.59
CA ILE A 173 8.75 -1.66 7.69
C ILE A 173 8.94 -0.18 7.33
N THR A 174 9.33 0.09 6.09
CA THR A 174 9.50 1.48 5.61
C THR A 174 8.16 2.23 5.62
N ASN A 175 7.08 1.60 5.15
CA ASN A 175 5.76 2.22 5.12
C ASN A 175 5.18 2.37 6.53
N ALA A 176 5.40 1.40 7.42
CA ALA A 176 5.01 1.52 8.83
C ALA A 176 5.75 2.68 9.52
N LYS A 177 7.06 2.83 9.30
CA LYS A 177 7.84 3.98 9.79
C LYS A 177 7.38 5.31 9.19
N LEU A 178 6.92 5.32 7.95
CA LEU A 178 6.37 6.52 7.34
C LEU A 178 5.03 6.90 7.97
N LEU A 179 4.15 5.92 8.15
CA LEU A 179 2.84 6.11 8.76
C LEU A 179 2.92 6.52 10.24
N SER A 180 3.85 5.95 11.01
CA SER A 180 3.99 6.23 12.46
C SER A 180 4.33 7.69 12.79
N LYS A 181 4.78 8.48 11.80
CA LYS A 181 4.99 9.92 11.96
C LYS A 181 3.68 10.72 12.05
N TYR A 182 2.57 10.14 11.61
CA TYR A 182 1.26 10.76 11.49
C TYR A 182 0.18 10.06 12.30
N PHE A 183 0.45 8.84 12.74
CA PHE A 183 -0.53 8.00 13.41
C PHE A 183 0.15 7.11 14.46
N ASP A 184 -0.14 7.36 15.71
CA ASP A 184 0.29 6.54 16.84
C ASP A 184 -0.68 5.36 17.00
N SER A 185 -0.15 4.12 17.04
CA SER A 185 -1.00 2.92 17.05
C SER A 185 -0.25 1.68 17.54
N GLU A 186 -0.84 0.97 18.50
CA GLU A 186 -0.35 -0.33 18.98
C GLU A 186 -0.20 -1.37 17.85
N ALA A 187 -0.98 -1.24 16.78
CA ALA A 187 -0.84 -2.08 15.58
C ALA A 187 0.50 -1.86 14.88
N LEU A 188 0.98 -0.61 14.83
CA LEU A 188 2.31 -0.29 14.28
C LEU A 188 3.42 -0.77 15.21
N ASP A 189 3.23 -0.67 16.54
CA ASP A 189 4.17 -1.19 17.53
C ASP A 189 4.35 -2.71 17.38
N LEU A 190 3.26 -3.43 17.12
CA LEU A 190 3.34 -4.87 16.86
C LEU A 190 4.16 -5.16 15.59
N ILE A 191 4.01 -4.38 14.52
CA ILE A 191 4.84 -4.52 13.31
C ILE A 191 6.32 -4.27 13.64
N PHE A 192 6.64 -3.22 14.39
CA PHE A 192 8.01 -2.87 14.77
C PHE A 192 8.69 -3.92 15.64
N LYS A 193 7.94 -4.64 16.47
CA LYS A 193 8.45 -5.77 17.24
C LYS A 193 9.03 -6.89 16.36
N TYR A 194 8.64 -6.93 15.10
CA TYR A 194 9.08 -7.89 14.09
C TYR A 194 9.95 -7.26 12.98
N SER A 195 10.55 -6.10 13.23
CA SER A 195 11.41 -5.39 12.26
C SER A 195 12.89 -5.80 12.32
#